data_5f382f8ba46e14ff9465778ea56a293c
#
_entry.id   5f382f8ba46e14ff9465778ea56a293c
#
_cell.length_a   1.000
_cell.length_b   1.000
_cell.length_c   1.000
_cell.angle_alpha   90.00
_cell.angle_beta   90.00
_cell.angle_gamma   90.00
#
_symmetry.space_group_name_H-M   'P 1'
#
loop_
_entity.id
_entity.type
_entity.pdbx_description
1 polymer ?
#
loop_
_entity_poly.entity_id
_entity_poly.type
_entity_poly.pdbx_seq_one_letter_code
_entity_poly.pdbx_strand_id
1 'polypeptide(L)'
;MPKPPTLEYPPLGKPGDEVHGVDGSVKPHWQYVMDSFSALPLNALQERQNKASRLLRDDGASYNVYSDEQSSSRHWGLDLVPNIISSENWGDIEAALLERSELFNMLLRDIYGPRQLIRTGVIPPEAIYAHRGFLRACQGIKLPGD
;
A
#
# COMPACT_ATOMS: atom_id res chain seq x y z
N MET A 1 -42.29 -9.81 -1.16
CA MET A 1 -41.12 -10.52 -0.64
C MET A 1 -40.25 -9.50 0.09
N PRO A 2 -39.72 -9.80 1.28
CA PRO A 2 -38.79 -8.87 1.93
C PRO A 2 -37.52 -8.69 1.06
N LYS A 3 -37.03 -7.46 1.00
CA LYS A 3 -35.78 -7.15 0.29
C LYS A 3 -34.65 -7.96 0.94
N PRO A 4 -33.78 -8.63 0.16
CA PRO A 4 -32.65 -9.36 0.74
C PRO A 4 -31.73 -8.40 1.50
N PRO A 5 -31.08 -8.87 2.58
CA PRO A 5 -30.14 -8.03 3.32
C PRO A 5 -29.00 -7.60 2.42
N THR A 6 -28.63 -6.33 2.53
CA THR A 6 -27.51 -5.70 1.81
C THR A 6 -26.44 -5.25 2.79
N LEU A 7 -25.26 -4.90 2.29
CA LEU A 7 -24.21 -4.35 3.13
C LEU A 7 -24.64 -2.97 3.66
N GLU A 8 -24.63 -2.84 4.98
CA GLU A 8 -24.83 -1.56 5.65
C GLU A 8 -23.50 -1.08 6.23
N TYR A 9 -23.14 0.17 5.95
CA TYR A 9 -21.94 0.79 6.46
C TYR A 9 -22.30 2.13 7.13
N PRO A 10 -22.68 2.10 8.41
CA PRO A 10 -23.09 3.32 9.12
C PRO A 10 -21.86 4.21 9.40
N PRO A 11 -22.04 5.55 9.45
CA PRO A 11 -20.97 6.47 9.81
C PRO A 11 -20.39 6.14 11.17
N LEU A 12 -19.05 6.18 11.28
CA LEU A 12 -18.36 5.93 12.55
C LEU A 12 -18.53 7.10 13.56
N GLY A 13 -18.98 8.26 13.11
CA GLY A 13 -19.19 9.45 13.94
C GLY A 13 -17.92 10.02 14.57
N LYS A 14 -16.74 9.70 14.01
CA LYS A 14 -15.44 10.17 14.50
C LYS A 14 -14.50 10.52 13.33
N PRO A 15 -13.46 11.34 13.56
CA PRO A 15 -12.42 11.60 12.58
C PRO A 15 -11.75 10.31 12.10
N GLY A 16 -11.43 10.25 10.80
CA GLY A 16 -10.76 9.07 10.19
C GLY A 16 -11.73 8.07 9.57
N ASP A 17 -13.02 8.38 9.45
CA ASP A 17 -13.92 7.59 8.61
C ASP A 17 -13.54 7.77 7.14
N GLU A 18 -13.18 6.67 6.48
CA GLU A 18 -12.74 6.69 5.07
C GLU A 18 -13.93 6.92 4.13
N VAL A 19 -15.11 6.44 4.48
CA VAL A 19 -16.31 6.46 3.65
C VAL A 19 -17.11 7.73 3.84
N HIS A 20 -17.28 8.15 5.10
CA HIS A 20 -18.18 9.26 5.44
C HIS A 20 -17.43 10.55 5.79
N GLY A 21 -18.04 11.66 5.44
CA GLY A 21 -17.66 12.98 5.93
C GLY A 21 -18.05 13.21 7.39
N VAL A 22 -17.64 14.34 7.94
CA VAL A 22 -17.98 14.76 9.33
C VAL A 22 -19.48 14.92 9.52
N ASP A 23 -20.20 15.27 8.45
CA ASP A 23 -21.66 15.42 8.40
C ASP A 23 -22.42 14.09 8.26
N GLY A 24 -21.69 12.96 8.19
CA GLY A 24 -22.25 11.63 7.99
C GLY A 24 -22.63 11.30 6.54
N SER A 25 -22.41 12.21 5.59
CA SER A 25 -22.64 11.93 4.17
C SER A 25 -21.54 11.07 3.59
N VAL A 26 -21.86 10.23 2.60
CA VAL A 26 -20.85 9.45 1.85
C VAL A 26 -20.00 10.42 1.04
N LYS A 27 -18.68 10.27 1.15
CA LYS A 27 -17.73 11.08 0.37
C LYS A 27 -17.90 10.83 -1.13
N PRO A 28 -17.75 11.83 -2.01
CA PRO A 28 -18.04 11.70 -3.44
C PRO A 28 -17.32 10.55 -4.13
N HIS A 29 -16.04 10.30 -3.81
CA HIS A 29 -15.24 9.23 -4.40
C HIS A 29 -15.65 7.83 -3.93
N TRP A 30 -16.41 7.72 -2.84
CA TRP A 30 -16.98 6.46 -2.35
C TRP A 30 -18.39 6.17 -2.85
N GLN A 31 -19.10 7.19 -3.39
CA GLN A 31 -20.53 7.09 -3.74
C GLN A 31 -20.83 5.91 -4.67
N TYR A 32 -20.06 5.79 -5.77
CA TYR A 32 -20.27 4.71 -6.75
C TYR A 32 -20.12 3.31 -6.14
N VAL A 33 -19.12 3.13 -5.27
CA VAL A 33 -18.87 1.84 -4.63
C VAL A 33 -19.95 1.51 -3.62
N MET A 34 -20.33 2.48 -2.79
CA MET A 34 -21.39 2.30 -1.80
C MET A 34 -22.74 2.00 -2.45
N ASP A 35 -23.10 2.69 -3.53
CA ASP A 35 -24.31 2.41 -4.30
C ASP A 35 -24.29 1.00 -4.90
N SER A 36 -23.12 0.60 -5.43
CA SER A 36 -22.93 -0.74 -6.00
C SER A 36 -23.10 -1.84 -4.94
N PHE A 37 -22.52 -1.66 -3.77
CA PHE A 37 -22.65 -2.64 -2.67
C PHE A 37 -24.07 -2.66 -2.09
N SER A 38 -24.72 -1.51 -1.98
CA SER A 38 -26.11 -1.43 -1.50
C SER A 38 -27.10 -2.09 -2.45
N ALA A 39 -26.77 -2.22 -3.73
CA ALA A 39 -27.57 -2.94 -4.73
C ALA A 39 -27.36 -4.44 -4.71
N LEU A 40 -26.30 -4.94 -4.05
CA LEU A 40 -25.96 -6.36 -4.04
C LEU A 40 -26.47 -7.06 -2.77
N PRO A 41 -27.14 -8.23 -2.90
CA PRO A 41 -27.47 -9.07 -1.77
C PRO A 41 -26.20 -9.60 -1.08
N LEU A 42 -26.24 -9.78 0.23
CA LEU A 42 -25.08 -10.29 1.01
C LEU A 42 -24.59 -11.67 0.53
N ASN A 43 -25.48 -12.55 0.10
CA ASN A 43 -25.09 -13.85 -0.47
C ASN A 43 -24.26 -13.68 -1.76
N ALA A 44 -24.59 -12.71 -2.60
CA ALA A 44 -23.81 -12.44 -3.82
C ALA A 44 -22.41 -11.88 -3.50
N LEU A 45 -22.27 -11.10 -2.43
CA LEU A 45 -20.96 -10.66 -1.93
C LEU A 45 -20.16 -11.85 -1.40
N GLN A 46 -20.78 -12.75 -0.62
CA GLN A 46 -20.13 -13.94 -0.10
C GLN A 46 -19.66 -14.88 -1.24
N GLU A 47 -20.46 -15.05 -2.27
CA GLU A 47 -20.08 -15.86 -3.45
C GLU A 47 -18.87 -15.27 -4.17
N ARG A 48 -18.81 -13.92 -4.32
CA ARG A 48 -17.65 -13.22 -4.89
C ARG A 48 -16.40 -13.38 -4.03
N GLN A 49 -16.52 -13.26 -2.70
CA GLN A 49 -15.43 -13.49 -1.77
C GLN A 49 -14.87 -14.91 -1.90
N ASN A 50 -15.75 -15.90 -1.94
CA ASN A 50 -15.36 -17.30 -2.10
C ASN A 50 -14.67 -17.54 -3.46
N LYS A 51 -15.16 -16.88 -4.53
CA LYS A 51 -14.54 -16.96 -5.86
C LYS A 51 -13.16 -16.31 -5.88
N ALA A 52 -13.01 -15.11 -5.30
CA ALA A 52 -11.73 -14.42 -5.20
C ALA A 52 -10.70 -15.26 -4.41
N SER A 53 -11.10 -15.82 -3.27
CA SER A 53 -10.24 -16.66 -2.44
C SER A 53 -9.82 -17.95 -3.17
N ARG A 54 -10.69 -18.49 -4.01
CA ARG A 54 -10.36 -19.66 -4.82
C ARG A 54 -9.35 -19.30 -5.90
N LEU A 55 -9.58 -18.22 -6.66
CA LEU A 55 -8.65 -17.76 -7.69
C LEU A 55 -7.26 -17.50 -7.14
N LEU A 56 -7.15 -16.78 -6.02
CA LEU A 56 -5.85 -16.52 -5.39
C LEU A 56 -5.14 -17.80 -4.96
N ARG A 57 -5.88 -18.79 -4.50
CA ARG A 57 -5.32 -20.10 -4.12
C ARG A 57 -4.85 -20.88 -5.35
N ASP A 58 -5.66 -20.90 -6.42
CA ASP A 58 -5.37 -21.61 -7.64
C ASP A 58 -4.17 -21.00 -8.38
N ASP A 59 -4.02 -19.66 -8.31
CA ASP A 59 -2.87 -18.91 -8.81
C ASP A 59 -1.61 -19.03 -7.91
N GLY A 60 -1.72 -19.72 -6.77
CA GLY A 60 -0.60 -19.91 -5.86
C GLY A 60 -0.17 -18.63 -5.11
N ALA A 61 -1.04 -17.62 -5.04
CA ALA A 61 -0.78 -16.38 -4.31
C ALA A 61 -0.73 -16.65 -2.80
N SER A 62 0.46 -16.94 -2.30
CA SER A 62 0.73 -17.27 -0.91
C SER A 62 1.95 -16.52 -0.37
N TYR A 63 2.05 -16.38 0.92
CA TYR A 63 3.22 -15.83 1.60
C TYR A 63 3.62 -16.73 2.79
N ASN A 64 4.93 -16.77 3.06
CA ASN A 64 5.46 -17.50 4.19
C ASN A 64 5.40 -16.65 5.46
N VAL A 65 4.85 -17.22 6.52
CA VAL A 65 4.87 -16.59 7.85
C VAL A 65 6.12 -17.11 8.58
N TYR A 66 7.15 -16.28 8.62
CA TYR A 66 8.44 -16.65 9.24
C TYR A 66 8.42 -16.69 10.78
N SER A 67 7.32 -16.24 11.39
CA SER A 67 7.18 -16.19 12.86
C SER A 67 6.56 -17.46 13.48
N ASP A 68 6.11 -18.40 12.68
CA ASP A 68 5.47 -19.62 13.18
C ASP A 68 6.42 -20.80 13.03
N GLU A 69 6.72 -21.51 14.13
CA GLU A 69 7.59 -22.69 14.14
C GLU A 69 7.12 -23.82 13.19
N GLN A 70 5.87 -23.72 12.71
CA GLN A 70 5.27 -24.65 11.75
C GLN A 70 5.16 -24.07 10.33
N SER A 71 6.03 -23.19 9.90
CA SER A 71 6.16 -22.63 8.52
C SER A 71 4.93 -22.85 7.62
N SER A 72 3.73 -22.44 8.08
CA SER A 72 2.52 -22.60 7.28
C SER A 72 2.47 -21.49 6.23
N SER A 73 2.50 -21.90 4.97
CA SER A 73 2.17 -21.00 3.87
C SER A 73 0.73 -20.53 4.02
N ARG A 74 0.53 -19.21 4.11
CA ARG A 74 -0.81 -18.61 4.14
C ARG A 74 -1.14 -18.03 2.77
N HIS A 75 -2.38 -18.26 2.33
CA HIS A 75 -2.87 -17.62 1.12
C HIS A 75 -3.19 -16.15 1.37
N TRP A 76 -2.96 -15.32 0.36
CA TRP A 76 -3.38 -13.93 0.40
C TRP A 76 -4.91 -13.85 0.53
N GLY A 77 -5.38 -13.04 1.49
CA GLY A 77 -6.78 -12.67 1.59
C GLY A 77 -7.03 -11.38 0.81
N LEU A 78 -7.98 -11.39 -0.10
CA LEU A 78 -8.45 -10.19 -0.78
C LEU A 78 -9.75 -9.74 -0.11
N ASP A 79 -9.78 -8.49 0.36
CA ASP A 79 -11.03 -7.86 0.78
C ASP A 79 -11.80 -7.39 -0.46
N LEU A 80 -13.11 -7.63 -0.49
CA LEU A 80 -13.96 -7.16 -1.57
C LEU A 80 -14.25 -5.66 -1.49
N VAL A 81 -14.13 -5.08 -0.30
CA VAL A 81 -14.29 -3.64 -0.11
C VAL A 81 -12.92 -2.99 -0.32
N PRO A 82 -12.68 -2.35 -1.46
CA PRO A 82 -11.39 -1.73 -1.73
C PRO A 82 -11.22 -0.46 -0.90
N ASN A 83 -9.99 -0.08 -0.59
CA ASN A 83 -9.69 1.26 -0.12
C ASN A 83 -9.70 2.23 -1.31
N ILE A 84 -10.55 3.24 -1.28
CA ILE A 84 -10.70 4.22 -2.37
C ILE A 84 -9.94 5.50 -2.03
N ILE A 85 -8.94 5.80 -2.83
CA ILE A 85 -8.18 7.05 -2.73
C ILE A 85 -8.72 8.02 -3.78
N SER A 86 -9.10 9.23 -3.38
CA SER A 86 -9.55 10.25 -4.33
C SER A 86 -8.40 10.70 -5.24
N SER A 87 -8.73 11.20 -6.44
CA SER A 87 -7.71 11.71 -7.37
C SER A 87 -6.92 12.87 -6.78
N GLU A 88 -7.52 13.69 -5.93
CA GLU A 88 -6.86 14.79 -5.23
C GLU A 88 -5.83 14.26 -4.24
N ASN A 89 -6.25 13.35 -3.33
CA ASN A 89 -5.33 12.71 -2.38
C ASN A 89 -4.23 11.92 -3.08
N TRP A 90 -4.55 11.27 -4.20
CA TRP A 90 -3.53 10.56 -4.98
C TRP A 90 -2.49 11.52 -5.56
N GLY A 91 -2.90 12.70 -6.05
CA GLY A 91 -1.97 13.73 -6.53
C GLY A 91 -0.98 14.16 -5.45
N ASP A 92 -1.43 14.37 -4.22
CA ASP A 92 -0.56 14.72 -3.08
C ASP A 92 0.40 13.57 -2.72
N ILE A 93 -0.11 12.34 -2.70
CA ILE A 93 0.70 11.14 -2.42
C ILE A 93 1.76 10.97 -3.51
N GLU A 94 1.38 11.08 -4.79
CA GLU A 94 2.28 10.95 -5.92
C GLU A 94 3.40 12.01 -5.87
N ALA A 95 3.06 13.28 -5.66
CA ALA A 95 4.04 14.35 -5.53
C ALA A 95 5.03 14.07 -4.39
N ALA A 96 4.53 13.65 -3.23
CA ALA A 96 5.37 13.32 -2.08
C ALA A 96 6.27 12.09 -2.33
N LEU A 97 5.80 11.10 -3.07
CA LEU A 97 6.60 9.92 -3.43
C LEU A 97 7.66 10.24 -4.47
N LEU A 98 7.34 11.08 -5.46
CA LEU A 98 8.31 11.54 -6.47
C LEU A 98 9.45 12.32 -5.83
N GLU A 99 9.16 13.28 -4.94
CA GLU A 99 10.17 14.03 -4.20
C GLU A 99 11.10 13.11 -3.38
N ARG A 100 10.54 12.14 -2.67
CA ARG A 100 11.33 11.17 -1.90
C ARG A 100 12.16 10.26 -2.77
N SER A 101 11.63 9.84 -3.90
CA SER A 101 12.36 9.00 -4.87
C SER A 101 13.55 9.73 -5.47
N GLU A 102 13.38 11.02 -5.79
CA GLU A 102 14.46 11.88 -6.26
C GLU A 102 15.54 12.05 -5.18
N LEU A 103 15.13 12.33 -3.94
CA LEU A 103 16.07 12.42 -2.82
C LEU A 103 16.86 11.13 -2.63
N PHE A 104 16.23 9.97 -2.70
CA PHE A 104 16.94 8.68 -2.59
C PHE A 104 17.90 8.45 -3.76
N ASN A 105 17.54 8.83 -4.97
CA ASN A 105 18.44 8.76 -6.12
C ASN A 105 19.67 9.66 -5.92
N MET A 106 19.50 10.89 -5.43
CA MET A 106 20.60 11.78 -5.09
C MET A 106 21.50 11.19 -3.99
N LEU A 107 20.92 10.64 -2.94
CA LEU A 107 21.67 9.96 -1.87
C LEU A 107 22.48 8.79 -2.39
N LEU A 108 21.88 7.93 -3.23
CA LEU A 108 22.58 6.78 -3.81
C LEU A 108 23.74 7.24 -4.72
N ARG A 109 23.53 8.26 -5.53
CA ARG A 109 24.58 8.84 -6.37
C ARG A 109 25.75 9.37 -5.53
N ASP A 110 25.47 10.04 -4.43
CA ASP A 110 26.51 10.54 -3.54
C ASP A 110 27.23 9.41 -2.80
N ILE A 111 26.50 8.46 -2.21
CA ILE A 111 27.04 7.36 -1.40
C ILE A 111 27.97 6.45 -2.22
N TYR A 112 27.57 6.13 -3.45
CA TYR A 112 28.35 5.28 -4.35
C TYR A 112 29.33 6.07 -5.23
N GLY A 113 29.25 7.40 -5.26
CA GLY A 113 30.07 8.32 -6.01
C GLY A 113 31.01 9.17 -5.13
N PRO A 114 30.83 10.53 -5.13
CA PRO A 114 31.77 11.46 -4.49
C PRO A 114 31.76 11.44 -2.96
N ARG A 115 30.70 10.96 -2.32
CA ARG A 115 30.52 10.84 -0.86
C ARG A 115 30.63 12.19 -0.14
N GLN A 116 30.07 13.22 -0.71
CA GLN A 116 30.06 14.56 -0.15
C GLN A 116 29.39 14.61 1.22
N LEU A 117 28.25 13.94 1.36
CA LEU A 117 27.46 13.93 2.60
C LEU A 117 28.24 13.29 3.77
N ILE A 118 29.06 12.25 3.48
CA ILE A 118 29.93 11.65 4.49
C ILE A 118 31.14 12.55 4.78
N ARG A 119 31.75 13.14 3.75
CA ARG A 119 32.94 14.01 3.90
C ARG A 119 32.63 15.27 4.68
N THR A 120 31.43 15.82 4.52
CA THR A 120 30.99 17.03 5.21
C THR A 120 30.35 16.74 6.58
N GLY A 121 30.26 15.47 6.98
CA GLY A 121 29.75 15.07 8.29
C GLY A 121 28.21 15.15 8.39
N VAL A 122 27.49 15.32 7.28
CA VAL A 122 26.01 15.31 7.27
C VAL A 122 25.48 13.92 7.57
N ILE A 123 26.15 12.89 7.03
CA ILE A 123 25.82 11.49 7.31
C ILE A 123 27.03 10.83 8.01
N PRO A 124 26.84 10.23 9.19
CA PRO A 124 27.89 9.47 9.85
C PRO A 124 28.34 8.28 8.99
N PRO A 125 29.65 8.04 8.83
CA PRO A 125 30.15 6.91 8.02
C PRO A 125 29.56 5.56 8.43
N GLU A 126 29.31 5.37 9.71
CA GLU A 126 28.78 4.14 10.30
C GLU A 126 27.37 3.84 9.82
N ALA A 127 26.55 4.86 9.57
CA ALA A 127 25.18 4.70 9.07
C ALA A 127 25.17 4.04 7.67
N ILE A 128 26.23 4.25 6.89
CA ILE A 128 26.36 3.68 5.54
C ILE A 128 27.17 2.38 5.56
N TYR A 129 28.40 2.43 6.10
CA TYR A 129 29.35 1.32 5.94
C TYR A 129 29.05 0.11 6.83
N ALA A 130 28.33 0.31 7.94
CA ALA A 130 27.87 -0.77 8.79
C ALA A 130 26.58 -1.42 8.30
N HIS A 131 25.87 -0.78 7.36
CA HIS A 131 24.62 -1.31 6.84
C HIS A 131 24.87 -2.48 5.89
N ARG A 132 24.18 -3.61 6.12
CA ARG A 132 24.34 -4.84 5.32
C ARG A 132 23.96 -4.68 3.84
N GLY A 133 23.12 -3.72 3.52
CA GLY A 133 22.72 -3.39 2.14
C GLY A 133 23.76 -2.55 1.37
N PHE A 134 24.83 -2.06 2.05
CA PHE A 134 25.87 -1.32 1.37
C PHE A 134 26.83 -2.27 0.64
N LEU A 135 26.87 -2.19 -0.68
CA LEU A 135 27.68 -3.04 -1.53
C LEU A 135 28.94 -2.31 -1.99
N ARG A 136 30.09 -2.59 -1.38
CA ARG A 136 31.36 -1.95 -1.74
C ARG A 136 31.75 -2.14 -3.21
N ALA A 137 31.36 -3.25 -3.82
CA ALA A 137 31.61 -3.53 -5.24
C ALA A 137 30.89 -2.56 -6.18
N CYS A 138 29.84 -1.88 -5.71
CA CYS A 138 29.09 -0.91 -6.49
C CYS A 138 29.65 0.52 -6.41
N GLN A 139 30.82 0.72 -5.78
CA GLN A 139 31.44 2.05 -5.72
C GLN A 139 31.94 2.48 -7.10
N GLY A 140 31.57 3.70 -7.51
CA GLY A 140 31.97 4.28 -8.79
C GLY A 140 31.15 3.79 -9.98
N ILE A 141 30.08 3.04 -9.78
CA ILE A 141 29.14 2.71 -10.86
C ILE A 141 28.40 3.96 -11.30
N LYS A 142 28.15 4.08 -12.60
CA LYS A 142 27.24 5.09 -13.14
C LYS A 142 25.81 4.61 -13.01
N LEU A 143 24.96 5.43 -12.40
CA LEU A 143 23.54 5.14 -12.32
C LEU A 143 22.83 5.57 -13.62
N PRO A 144 21.72 4.90 -14.00
CA PRO A 144 20.92 5.32 -15.14
C PRO A 144 20.50 6.79 -14.99
N GLY A 145 20.75 7.61 -16.03
CA GLY A 145 20.42 9.04 -16.04
C GLY A 145 21.55 9.98 -15.64
N ASP A 146 22.80 9.48 -15.47
CA ASP A 146 24.02 10.31 -15.36
C ASP A 146 24.59 10.65 -16.72
#